data_6817629323e4bc96e05ff6f711c8b31b
#
_entry.id   6817629323e4bc96e05ff6f711c8b31b
#
_cell.length_a   1.000
_cell.length_b   1.000
_cell.length_c   1.000
_cell.angle_alpha   90.00
_cell.angle_beta   90.00
_cell.angle_gamma   90.00
#
_symmetry.space_group_name_H-M   'P 1'
#
loop_
_entity.id
_entity.type
_entity.pdbx_description
1 polymer ?
#
loop_
_entity_poly.entity_id
_entity_poly.type
_entity_poly.pdbx_seq_one_letter_code
_entity_poly.pdbx_strand_id
1 'polypeptide(L)'
;MATIVGGIATSHTPTIGFALDAKKQQDPVWAPIFAGYEPVKKWLAEKQPDVLFFVYNDHITSFFFDHYSHFALGVGEKYWVADEGGGARKLPPIKGHPALARHVANGLAADEFDLSFFQEKGLDHGCFSPLSLLWPHEKEWPGAIVPLQVGVLQLPIPSARRCFKLGRSLRKAIESFPEDIKVAIVGTGGLSHQIQGERAGFNNTPWDMEFLELLEKDPEALTQITIAEYAEKGGMEGSEVIMWLVMRGALAPRVKKLHQAYYLPSMTPIATVIFENDSTSPDGESVAAYRERINRQWDGLEKLPGTYPFTLERSVKAYRLNSFLHSLLQPERRKRFIEEPEPLFEEAKLSDTERAMLRARDWRALIQYGAIFFLLEKLGAVVGTTNLHIYAAMRGQSLEDFLKTRNTQVLYSVAAQK
;
A
#
# COMPACT_ATOMS: atom_id res chain seq x y z
N MET A 1 1.64 3.97 -22.53
CA MET A 1 1.50 2.86 -21.57
C MET A 1 2.65 2.96 -20.58
N ALA A 2 2.41 2.58 -19.34
CA ALA A 2 3.47 2.62 -18.34
C ALA A 2 4.64 1.70 -18.69
N THR A 3 5.83 2.14 -18.36
CA THR A 3 7.07 1.42 -18.63
C THR A 3 7.85 1.21 -17.35
N ILE A 4 8.27 -0.02 -17.07
CA ILE A 4 9.16 -0.32 -15.95
C ILE A 4 10.61 -0.05 -16.39
N VAL A 5 11.21 1.01 -15.84
CA VAL A 5 12.57 1.45 -16.20
C VAL A 5 13.67 0.61 -15.55
N GLY A 6 13.35 -0.14 -14.52
CA GLY A 6 14.24 -1.04 -13.79
C GLY A 6 13.84 -1.24 -12.36
N GLY A 7 14.69 -1.88 -11.58
CA GLY A 7 14.49 -2.20 -10.18
C GLY A 7 15.67 -1.83 -9.30
N ILE A 8 15.36 -1.43 -8.09
CA ILE A 8 16.31 -1.15 -7.01
C ILE A 8 16.02 -2.10 -5.87
N ALA A 9 17.04 -2.76 -5.37
CA ALA A 9 16.99 -3.44 -4.08
C ALA A 9 17.85 -2.64 -3.07
N THR A 10 17.35 -2.45 -1.85
CA THR A 10 18.06 -1.63 -0.85
C THR A 10 17.71 -2.03 0.57
N SER A 11 18.70 -1.94 1.45
CA SER A 11 18.45 -2.05 2.89
C SER A 11 17.68 -0.84 3.41
N HIS A 12 16.95 -1.01 4.54
CA HIS A 12 16.03 0.00 5.07
C HIS A 12 16.22 0.31 6.57
N THR A 13 17.38 0.08 7.14
CA THR A 13 17.56 0.32 8.57
C THR A 13 17.24 1.78 8.97
N PRO A 14 16.63 2.02 10.15
CA PRO A 14 16.25 3.37 10.57
C PRO A 14 17.47 4.28 10.75
N THR A 15 18.59 3.71 11.17
CA THR A 15 19.83 4.45 11.47
C THR A 15 20.40 5.18 10.26
N ILE A 16 20.21 4.66 9.03
CA ILE A 16 20.68 5.34 7.81
C ILE A 16 19.92 6.67 7.60
N GLY A 17 18.62 6.67 7.83
CA GLY A 17 17.80 7.87 7.74
C GLY A 17 18.21 8.91 8.79
N PHE A 18 18.44 8.50 10.02
CA PHE A 18 18.92 9.40 11.08
C PHE A 18 20.34 9.92 10.82
N ALA A 19 21.23 9.10 10.24
CA ALA A 19 22.56 9.54 9.84
C ALA A 19 22.51 10.60 8.72
N LEU A 20 21.55 10.47 7.77
CA LEU A 20 21.31 11.49 6.77
C LEU A 20 20.86 12.81 7.39
N ASP A 21 19.87 12.76 8.29
CA ASP A 21 19.33 13.95 8.98
C ASP A 21 20.41 14.63 9.85
N ALA A 22 21.30 13.83 10.46
CA ALA A 22 22.44 14.32 11.24
C ALA A 22 23.65 14.74 10.38
N LYS A 23 23.53 14.74 9.03
CA LYS A 23 24.57 15.14 8.07
C LYS A 23 25.88 14.37 8.21
N LYS A 24 25.79 13.06 8.47
CA LYS A 24 26.94 12.17 8.69
C LYS A 24 27.54 11.54 7.44
N GLN A 25 27.23 12.06 6.26
CA GLN A 25 27.64 11.46 4.98
C GLN A 25 29.18 11.37 4.81
N GLN A 26 29.93 12.24 5.49
CA GLN A 26 31.40 12.26 5.44
C GLN A 26 32.04 11.58 6.66
N ASP A 27 31.26 11.14 7.63
CA ASP A 27 31.76 10.39 8.78
C ASP A 27 32.31 9.03 8.32
N PRO A 28 33.55 8.64 8.69
CA PRO A 28 34.18 7.41 8.19
C PRO A 28 33.35 6.13 8.36
N VAL A 29 32.51 6.05 9.40
CA VAL A 29 31.61 4.89 9.63
C VAL A 29 30.46 4.87 8.64
N TRP A 30 29.94 6.04 8.26
CA TRP A 30 28.76 6.21 7.41
C TRP A 30 29.08 6.39 5.93
N ALA A 31 30.24 6.97 5.63
CA ALA A 31 30.65 7.30 4.26
C ALA A 31 30.53 6.13 3.25
N PRO A 32 30.92 4.88 3.59
CA PRO A 32 30.76 3.76 2.66
C PRO A 32 29.29 3.48 2.30
N ILE A 33 28.35 3.66 3.26
CA ILE A 33 26.92 3.50 3.04
C ILE A 33 26.43 4.53 2.02
N PHE A 34 26.68 5.80 2.29
CA PHE A 34 26.24 6.90 1.41
C PHE A 34 26.86 6.81 0.01
N ALA A 35 28.14 6.41 -0.06
CA ALA A 35 28.81 6.15 -1.36
C ALA A 35 28.08 5.06 -2.17
N GLY A 36 27.56 4.03 -1.51
CA GLY A 36 26.76 2.98 -2.14
C GLY A 36 25.45 3.49 -2.76
N TYR A 37 24.88 4.58 -2.24
CA TYR A 37 23.65 5.19 -2.78
C TYR A 37 23.89 6.17 -3.93
N GLU A 38 25.10 6.71 -4.10
CA GLU A 38 25.36 7.70 -5.17
C GLU A 38 25.09 7.16 -6.59
N PRO A 39 25.47 5.92 -6.98
CA PRO A 39 25.08 5.39 -8.28
C PRO A 39 23.56 5.23 -8.43
N VAL A 40 22.84 4.95 -7.33
CA VAL A 40 21.37 4.80 -7.36
C VAL A 40 20.69 6.15 -7.60
N LYS A 41 21.15 7.19 -6.90
CA LYS A 41 20.66 8.58 -7.12
C LYS A 41 20.90 9.03 -8.56
N LYS A 42 22.12 8.76 -9.08
CA LYS A 42 22.48 9.11 -10.47
C LYS A 42 21.56 8.38 -11.45
N TRP A 43 21.36 7.09 -11.29
CA TRP A 43 20.48 6.29 -12.15
C TRP A 43 19.03 6.81 -12.11
N LEU A 44 18.49 7.14 -10.91
CA LEU A 44 17.16 7.73 -10.78
C LEU A 44 17.06 9.09 -11.46
N ALA A 45 18.08 9.93 -11.35
CA ALA A 45 18.14 11.23 -12.02
C ALA A 45 18.20 11.10 -13.57
N GLU A 46 18.85 10.04 -14.09
CA GLU A 46 18.90 9.74 -15.52
C GLU A 46 17.59 9.15 -16.04
N LYS A 47 16.99 8.19 -15.31
CA LYS A 47 15.75 7.53 -15.72
C LYS A 47 14.51 8.40 -15.53
N GLN A 48 14.51 9.24 -14.52
CA GLN A 48 13.40 10.14 -14.15
C GLN A 48 12.07 9.38 -14.05
N PRO A 49 11.93 8.37 -13.15
CA PRO A 49 10.67 7.70 -12.96
C PRO A 49 9.64 8.67 -12.38
N ASP A 50 8.40 8.60 -12.89
CA ASP A 50 7.25 9.34 -12.36
C ASP A 50 6.77 8.73 -11.05
N VAL A 51 6.95 7.41 -10.91
CA VAL A 51 6.48 6.63 -9.75
C VAL A 51 7.56 5.64 -9.30
N LEU A 52 7.80 5.59 -7.97
CA LEU A 52 8.44 4.45 -7.34
C LEU A 52 7.35 3.51 -6.81
N PHE A 53 7.27 2.30 -7.35
CA PHE A 53 6.49 1.23 -6.73
C PHE A 53 7.34 0.64 -5.61
N PHE A 54 6.92 0.88 -4.35
CA PHE A 54 7.77 0.75 -3.18
C PHE A 54 7.34 -0.42 -2.31
N VAL A 55 8.10 -1.53 -2.34
CA VAL A 55 7.84 -2.74 -1.55
C VAL A 55 8.61 -2.66 -0.24
N TYR A 56 7.93 -2.71 0.88
CA TYR A 56 8.50 -2.56 2.22
C TYR A 56 7.71 -3.37 3.25
N ASN A 57 8.24 -3.55 4.44
CA ASN A 57 7.47 -3.96 5.62
C ASN A 57 7.34 -2.79 6.61
N ASP A 58 6.23 -2.77 7.32
CA ASP A 58 6.00 -1.87 8.45
C ASP A 58 6.44 -2.55 9.75
N HIS A 59 7.20 -1.83 10.59
CA HIS A 59 7.73 -2.37 11.85
C HIS A 59 6.78 -2.09 13.03
N ILE A 60 5.52 -2.53 12.89
CA ILE A 60 4.46 -2.39 13.89
C ILE A 60 4.20 -0.92 14.27
N THR A 61 4.28 -0.05 13.27
CA THR A 61 4.04 1.38 13.45
C THR A 61 2.63 1.75 12.99
N SER A 62 2.29 1.47 11.75
CA SER A 62 0.98 1.76 11.16
C SER A 62 0.09 0.53 10.97
N PHE A 63 0.66 -0.66 11.04
CA PHE A 63 -0.03 -1.94 10.97
C PHE A 63 0.24 -2.72 12.24
N PHE A 64 -0.83 -3.26 12.84
CA PHE A 64 -0.74 -4.00 14.09
C PHE A 64 -1.40 -5.38 13.98
N PHE A 65 -1.17 -6.25 14.94
CA PHE A 65 -1.64 -7.64 14.94
C PHE A 65 -3.14 -7.83 15.13
N ASP A 66 -3.90 -6.74 15.28
CA ASP A 66 -5.36 -6.74 15.20
C ASP A 66 -5.85 -6.94 13.75
N HIS A 67 -5.04 -6.52 12.75
CA HIS A 67 -5.28 -6.79 11.33
C HIS A 67 -3.96 -6.73 10.55
N TYR A 68 -3.21 -7.83 10.55
CA TYR A 68 -1.89 -7.90 9.92
C TYR A 68 -1.93 -8.67 8.61
N SER A 69 -1.91 -7.96 7.50
CA SER A 69 -2.06 -8.53 6.16
C SER A 69 -0.73 -9.03 5.60
N HIS A 70 -0.76 -10.13 4.84
CA HIS A 70 0.40 -10.56 4.05
C HIS A 70 0.82 -9.53 3.01
N PHE A 71 -0.17 -8.90 2.34
CA PHE A 71 0.05 -7.84 1.37
C PHE A 71 -0.97 -6.74 1.59
N ALA A 72 -0.50 -5.50 1.75
CA ALA A 72 -1.35 -4.33 1.83
C ALA A 72 -0.87 -3.27 0.84
N LEU A 73 -1.73 -2.89 -0.11
CA LEU A 73 -1.44 -1.91 -1.15
C LEU A 73 -1.96 -0.53 -0.76
N GLY A 74 -1.08 0.46 -0.79
CA GLY A 74 -1.45 1.85 -0.58
C GLY A 74 -2.17 2.44 -1.78
N VAL A 75 -3.40 2.91 -1.56
CA VAL A 75 -4.27 3.51 -2.60
C VAL A 75 -4.57 4.99 -2.35
N GLY A 76 -3.89 5.58 -1.35
CA GLY A 76 -4.06 6.97 -0.94
C GLY A 76 -3.40 7.98 -1.88
N GLU A 77 -3.82 9.23 -1.77
CA GLU A 77 -3.25 10.34 -2.55
C GLU A 77 -1.93 10.86 -1.97
N LYS A 78 -1.64 10.55 -0.71
CA LYS A 78 -0.54 11.15 0.03
C LYS A 78 -0.12 10.30 1.22
N TYR A 79 1.19 10.27 1.48
CA TYR A 79 1.79 9.57 2.60
C TYR A 79 2.77 10.49 3.33
N TRP A 80 2.91 10.32 4.64
CA TRP A 80 3.81 11.06 5.51
C TRP A 80 4.60 10.12 6.39
N VAL A 81 5.66 10.63 7.02
CA VAL A 81 6.48 9.86 7.96
C VAL A 81 5.68 9.55 9.22
N ALA A 82 5.63 8.29 9.61
CA ALA A 82 5.08 7.89 10.90
C ALA A 82 6.01 8.29 12.05
N ASP A 83 5.44 8.50 13.24
CA ASP A 83 6.19 8.62 14.47
C ASP A 83 6.40 7.21 15.05
N GLU A 84 7.66 6.84 15.23
CA GLU A 84 8.07 5.54 15.75
C GLU A 84 8.51 5.63 17.24
N GLY A 85 8.01 6.61 17.98
CA GLY A 85 8.26 6.82 19.40
C GLY A 85 9.35 7.85 19.71
N GLY A 86 10.12 8.28 18.72
CA GLY A 86 11.18 9.30 18.86
C GLY A 86 10.85 10.65 18.22
N GLY A 87 9.62 10.79 17.72
CA GLY A 87 9.21 11.89 16.85
C GLY A 87 9.43 11.57 15.37
N ALA A 88 8.47 11.96 14.53
CA ALA A 88 8.56 11.78 13.09
C ALA A 88 9.72 12.57 12.49
N ARG A 89 10.48 11.97 11.57
CA ARG A 89 11.52 12.67 10.80
C ARG A 89 10.88 13.83 10.01
N LYS A 90 11.60 14.95 9.91
CA LYS A 90 11.11 16.18 9.26
C LYS A 90 11.23 16.10 7.73
N LEU A 91 10.49 15.20 7.11
CA LEU A 91 10.43 15.06 5.66
C LEU A 91 9.09 15.55 5.14
N PRO A 92 9.04 16.14 3.93
CA PRO A 92 7.77 16.51 3.32
C PRO A 92 6.93 15.26 3.01
N PRO A 93 5.60 15.34 3.07
CA PRO A 93 4.75 14.24 2.62
C PRO A 93 4.97 13.99 1.13
N ILE A 94 4.92 12.70 0.74
CA ILE A 94 5.02 12.29 -0.66
C ILE A 94 3.65 12.02 -1.27
N LYS A 95 3.50 12.35 -2.54
CA LYS A 95 2.29 12.04 -3.31
C LYS A 95 2.18 10.53 -3.54
N GLY A 96 0.96 10.00 -3.43
CA GLY A 96 0.62 8.69 -3.96
C GLY A 96 0.22 8.78 -5.43
N HIS A 97 0.02 7.63 -6.07
CA HIS A 97 -0.53 7.53 -7.42
C HIS A 97 -1.79 6.64 -7.43
N PRO A 98 -2.96 7.16 -6.98
CA PRO A 98 -4.16 6.34 -6.79
C PRO A 98 -4.65 5.64 -8.06
N ALA A 99 -4.51 6.28 -9.23
CA ALA A 99 -4.94 5.67 -10.50
C ALA A 99 -4.13 4.40 -10.82
N LEU A 100 -2.80 4.46 -10.73
CA LEU A 100 -1.94 3.29 -10.90
C LEU A 100 -2.20 2.24 -9.82
N ALA A 101 -2.34 2.67 -8.56
CA ALA A 101 -2.59 1.75 -7.45
C ALA A 101 -3.89 0.97 -7.64
N ARG A 102 -4.98 1.61 -8.06
CA ARG A 102 -6.26 0.94 -8.36
C ARG A 102 -6.15 -0.03 -9.53
N HIS A 103 -5.46 0.38 -10.60
CA HIS A 103 -5.24 -0.49 -11.75
C HIS A 103 -4.44 -1.74 -11.37
N VAL A 104 -3.37 -1.57 -10.60
CA VAL A 104 -2.57 -2.67 -10.03
C VAL A 104 -3.42 -3.55 -9.11
N ALA A 105 -4.26 -2.96 -8.25
CA ALA A 105 -5.16 -3.71 -7.38
C ALA A 105 -6.10 -4.64 -8.18
N ASN A 106 -6.70 -4.13 -9.25
CA ASN A 106 -7.56 -4.93 -10.13
C ASN A 106 -6.78 -6.05 -10.82
N GLY A 107 -5.57 -5.76 -11.29
CA GLY A 107 -4.71 -6.76 -11.92
C GLY A 107 -4.31 -7.88 -10.97
N LEU A 108 -3.85 -7.53 -9.77
CA LEU A 108 -3.44 -8.50 -8.76
C LEU A 108 -4.62 -9.34 -8.26
N ALA A 109 -5.81 -8.73 -8.08
CA ALA A 109 -7.02 -9.47 -7.72
C ALA A 109 -7.44 -10.45 -8.82
N ALA A 110 -7.35 -10.06 -10.09
CA ALA A 110 -7.64 -10.95 -11.23
C ALA A 110 -6.60 -12.07 -11.39
N ASP A 111 -5.40 -11.88 -10.87
CA ASP A 111 -4.34 -12.90 -10.79
C ASP A 111 -4.37 -13.67 -9.45
N GLU A 112 -5.50 -13.61 -8.72
CA GLU A 112 -5.79 -14.39 -7.50
C GLU A 112 -4.88 -14.04 -6.31
N PHE A 113 -4.40 -12.78 -6.24
CA PHE A 113 -3.73 -12.26 -5.06
C PHE A 113 -4.71 -11.58 -4.11
N ASP A 114 -4.75 -12.05 -2.87
CA ASP A 114 -5.52 -11.41 -1.79
C ASP A 114 -4.72 -10.23 -1.24
N LEU A 115 -5.30 -9.02 -1.34
CA LEU A 115 -4.70 -7.80 -0.84
C LEU A 115 -5.67 -7.08 0.10
N SER A 116 -5.13 -6.48 1.14
CA SER A 116 -5.82 -5.37 1.80
C SER A 116 -5.39 -4.04 1.17
N PHE A 117 -6.18 -2.99 1.41
CA PHE A 117 -5.92 -1.66 0.88
C PHE A 117 -5.84 -0.66 2.03
N PHE A 118 -4.91 0.28 1.93
CA PHE A 118 -4.77 1.31 2.95
C PHE A 118 -4.61 2.71 2.36
N GLN A 119 -5.02 3.68 3.14
CA GLN A 119 -4.86 5.10 2.89
C GLN A 119 -4.83 5.85 4.22
N GLU A 120 -4.42 7.13 4.19
CA GLU A 120 -4.37 7.97 5.40
C GLU A 120 -3.55 7.33 6.55
N LYS A 121 -2.43 6.68 6.20
CA LYS A 121 -1.46 6.14 7.16
C LYS A 121 -0.09 6.80 6.98
N GLY A 122 0.60 7.03 8.07
CA GLY A 122 2.03 7.30 8.04
C GLY A 122 2.80 6.04 7.63
N LEU A 123 3.96 6.20 7.03
CA LEU A 123 4.85 5.09 6.70
C LEU A 123 6.11 5.22 7.54
N ASP A 124 6.61 4.09 8.01
CA ASP A 124 7.76 4.03 8.90
C ASP A 124 9.11 4.11 8.17
N HIS A 125 10.18 3.82 8.90
CA HIS A 125 11.54 3.80 8.37
C HIS A 125 11.72 2.77 7.24
N GLY A 126 10.99 1.67 7.23
CA GLY A 126 11.05 0.67 6.15
C GLY A 126 10.80 1.27 4.76
N CYS A 127 10.00 2.33 4.72
CA CYS A 127 9.77 3.13 3.53
C CYS A 127 10.64 4.41 3.50
N PHE A 128 10.54 5.28 4.51
CA PHE A 128 11.11 6.62 4.43
C PHE A 128 12.62 6.69 4.66
N SER A 129 13.26 5.69 5.32
CA SER A 129 14.74 5.68 5.39
C SER A 129 15.35 5.54 4.01
N PRO A 130 15.09 4.46 3.24
CA PRO A 130 15.63 4.34 1.90
C PRO A 130 15.11 5.43 0.94
N LEU A 131 13.82 5.78 1.00
CA LEU A 131 13.26 6.80 0.11
C LEU A 131 14.01 8.13 0.21
N SER A 132 14.36 8.57 1.41
CA SER A 132 15.12 9.80 1.64
C SER A 132 16.56 9.75 1.13
N LEU A 133 17.09 8.56 0.88
CA LEU A 133 18.42 8.35 0.28
C LEU A 133 18.36 8.22 -1.24
N LEU A 134 17.23 7.79 -1.78
CA LEU A 134 17.03 7.58 -3.21
C LEU A 134 16.71 8.88 -3.94
N TRP A 135 15.86 9.73 -3.38
CA TRP A 135 15.36 10.94 -4.00
C TRP A 135 15.68 12.21 -3.21
N PRO A 136 16.01 13.33 -3.90
CA PRO A 136 16.08 14.64 -3.25
C PRO A 136 14.68 15.06 -2.76
N HIS A 137 14.62 15.74 -1.60
CA HIS A 137 13.36 16.06 -0.93
C HIS A 137 13.36 17.39 -0.18
N GLU A 138 14.34 18.26 -0.44
CA GLU A 138 14.50 19.53 0.30
C GLU A 138 13.32 20.49 0.06
N LYS A 139 12.64 20.39 -1.07
CA LYS A 139 11.44 21.17 -1.37
C LYS A 139 10.22 20.26 -1.53
N GLU A 140 10.29 19.37 -2.49
CA GLU A 140 9.28 18.37 -2.77
C GLU A 140 9.94 17.14 -3.42
N TRP A 141 9.25 16.02 -3.39
CA TRP A 141 9.74 14.79 -4.03
C TRP A 141 9.61 14.88 -5.56
N PRO A 142 10.54 14.30 -6.32
CA PRO A 142 10.51 14.36 -7.79
C PRO A 142 9.29 13.66 -8.43
N GLY A 143 8.70 12.70 -7.73
CA GLY A 143 7.59 11.90 -8.24
C GLY A 143 6.68 11.41 -7.13
N ALA A 144 5.88 10.39 -7.44
CA ALA A 144 4.95 9.76 -6.53
C ALA A 144 5.42 8.36 -6.09
N ILE A 145 4.77 7.80 -5.06
CA ILE A 145 4.96 6.40 -4.69
C ILE A 145 3.65 5.61 -4.76
N VAL A 146 3.76 4.31 -5.01
CA VAL A 146 2.72 3.32 -4.70
C VAL A 146 3.34 2.33 -3.71
N PRO A 147 3.03 2.44 -2.41
CA PRO A 147 3.61 1.58 -1.39
C PRO A 147 2.87 0.24 -1.31
N LEU A 148 3.63 -0.85 -1.26
CA LEU A 148 3.15 -2.20 -0.99
C LEU A 148 3.81 -2.71 0.29
N GLN A 149 3.05 -2.77 1.38
CA GLN A 149 3.49 -3.38 2.62
C GLN A 149 3.41 -4.91 2.50
N VAL A 150 4.46 -5.60 2.96
CA VAL A 150 4.52 -7.06 3.06
C VAL A 150 4.63 -7.46 4.52
N GLY A 151 3.71 -8.31 4.98
CA GLY A 151 3.67 -8.78 6.37
C GLY A 151 4.71 -9.87 6.61
N VAL A 152 5.87 -9.51 7.14
CA VAL A 152 7.00 -10.43 7.38
C VAL A 152 7.35 -10.62 8.87
N LEU A 153 6.62 -9.97 9.78
CA LEU A 153 6.94 -10.00 11.22
C LEU A 153 6.12 -11.02 12.03
N GLN A 154 5.03 -11.53 11.47
CA GLN A 154 4.16 -12.51 12.13
C GLN A 154 3.98 -13.74 11.25
N LEU A 155 4.45 -14.90 11.70
CA LEU A 155 4.22 -16.16 11.01
C LEU A 155 2.74 -16.58 11.05
N PRO A 156 2.22 -17.17 9.94
CA PRO A 156 2.93 -17.47 8.69
C PRO A 156 3.14 -16.22 7.85
N ILE A 157 4.34 -16.06 7.26
CA ILE A 157 4.63 -15.00 6.31
C ILE A 157 4.51 -15.51 4.86
N PRO A 158 4.41 -14.63 3.84
CA PRO A 158 4.44 -15.04 2.46
C PRO A 158 5.73 -15.81 2.12
N SER A 159 5.64 -16.88 1.34
CA SER A 159 6.84 -17.56 0.87
C SER A 159 7.58 -16.74 -0.18
N ALA A 160 8.88 -16.96 -0.31
CA ALA A 160 9.71 -16.39 -1.38
C ALA A 160 9.09 -16.59 -2.77
N ARG A 161 8.53 -17.79 -3.02
CA ARG A 161 7.80 -18.10 -4.26
C ARG A 161 6.56 -17.24 -4.45
N ARG A 162 5.79 -16.97 -3.37
CA ARG A 162 4.61 -16.10 -3.42
C ARG A 162 5.02 -14.66 -3.75
N CYS A 163 6.08 -14.16 -3.14
CA CYS A 163 6.62 -12.83 -3.40
C CYS A 163 7.09 -12.67 -4.86
N PHE A 164 7.84 -13.66 -5.39
CA PHE A 164 8.29 -13.64 -6.78
C PHE A 164 7.13 -13.68 -7.79
N LYS A 165 6.11 -14.52 -7.53
CA LYS A 165 4.89 -14.56 -8.35
C LYS A 165 4.12 -13.25 -8.30
N LEU A 166 4.01 -12.63 -7.12
CA LEU A 166 3.39 -11.31 -6.98
C LEU A 166 4.10 -10.27 -7.85
N GLY A 167 5.44 -10.29 -7.86
CA GLY A 167 6.24 -9.42 -8.73
C GLY A 167 5.92 -9.63 -10.22
N ARG A 168 5.80 -10.87 -10.67
CA ARG A 168 5.45 -11.18 -12.08
C ARG A 168 4.06 -10.64 -12.45
N SER A 169 3.08 -10.79 -11.57
CA SER A 169 1.75 -10.24 -11.76
C SER A 169 1.77 -8.70 -11.74
N LEU A 170 2.53 -8.12 -10.80
CA LEU A 170 2.73 -6.68 -10.69
C LEU A 170 3.29 -6.08 -11.99
N ARG A 171 4.27 -6.74 -12.63
CA ARG A 171 4.80 -6.28 -13.91
C ARG A 171 3.70 -6.16 -14.95
N LYS A 172 2.90 -7.20 -15.16
CA LYS A 172 1.80 -7.19 -16.13
C LYS A 172 0.80 -6.09 -15.84
N ALA A 173 0.45 -5.92 -14.57
CA ALA A 173 -0.46 -4.87 -14.15
C ALA A 173 0.10 -3.48 -14.46
N ILE A 174 1.35 -3.20 -14.12
CA ILE A 174 1.98 -1.89 -14.40
C ILE A 174 2.07 -1.66 -15.92
N GLU A 175 2.63 -2.60 -16.68
CA GLU A 175 2.81 -2.47 -18.14
C GLU A 175 1.47 -2.33 -18.89
N SER A 176 0.37 -2.80 -18.29
CA SER A 176 -0.98 -2.64 -18.84
C SER A 176 -1.64 -1.30 -18.49
N PHE A 177 -1.06 -0.49 -17.60
CA PHE A 177 -1.62 0.82 -17.25
C PHE A 177 -1.61 1.76 -18.46
N PRO A 178 -2.74 2.46 -18.76
CA PRO A 178 -2.89 3.16 -20.04
C PRO A 178 -2.06 4.44 -20.17
N GLU A 179 -1.73 5.10 -19.05
CA GLU A 179 -0.97 6.36 -19.07
C GLU A 179 0.50 6.10 -19.40
N ASP A 180 1.13 7.07 -20.06
CA ASP A 180 2.56 7.04 -20.41
C ASP A 180 3.37 7.55 -19.23
N ILE A 181 3.71 6.66 -18.31
CA ILE A 181 4.52 6.95 -17.13
C ILE A 181 5.67 5.95 -16.99
N LYS A 182 6.74 6.41 -16.38
CA LYS A 182 7.91 5.59 -16.03
C LYS A 182 7.79 5.14 -14.56
N VAL A 183 7.94 3.84 -14.33
CA VAL A 183 7.87 3.24 -13.00
C VAL A 183 9.20 2.55 -12.69
N ALA A 184 9.81 2.86 -11.55
CA ALA A 184 10.88 2.04 -11.00
C ALA A 184 10.34 1.20 -9.83
N ILE A 185 10.79 -0.04 -9.73
CA ILE A 185 10.36 -0.95 -8.65
C ILE A 185 11.43 -0.96 -7.57
N VAL A 186 11.04 -0.63 -6.34
CA VAL A 186 11.95 -0.64 -5.19
C VAL A 186 11.57 -1.78 -4.26
N GLY A 187 12.49 -2.70 -4.00
CA GLY A 187 12.35 -3.73 -2.98
C GLY A 187 13.25 -3.40 -1.79
N THR A 188 12.68 -3.27 -0.60
CA THR A 188 13.44 -3.01 0.62
C THR A 188 13.53 -4.24 1.51
N GLY A 189 14.35 -4.19 2.55
CA GLY A 189 14.57 -5.27 3.50
C GLY A 189 16.04 -5.42 3.85
N GLY A 190 16.36 -5.91 5.03
CA GLY A 190 17.74 -6.22 5.43
C GLY A 190 18.24 -7.54 4.82
N LEU A 191 19.53 -7.62 4.54
CA LEU A 191 20.22 -8.88 4.31
C LEU A 191 20.37 -9.66 5.63
N SER A 192 21.36 -10.56 5.75
CA SER A 192 21.47 -11.41 6.94
C SER A 192 21.58 -10.61 8.24
N HIS A 193 20.57 -10.69 9.09
CA HIS A 193 20.61 -10.13 10.44
C HIS A 193 19.59 -10.81 11.36
N GLN A 194 19.89 -10.76 12.65
CA GLN A 194 18.94 -11.10 13.70
C GLN A 194 19.08 -10.13 14.85
N ILE A 195 17.94 -9.58 15.30
CA ILE A 195 17.92 -8.57 16.36
C ILE A 195 17.34 -9.09 17.67
N GLN A 196 16.66 -10.22 17.65
CA GLN A 196 16.03 -10.82 18.82
C GLN A 196 16.65 -12.16 19.22
N GLY A 197 16.46 -12.52 20.50
CA GLY A 197 16.93 -13.79 21.07
C GLY A 197 18.45 -13.90 21.21
N GLU A 198 18.91 -15.10 21.52
CA GLU A 198 20.32 -15.38 21.76
C GLU A 198 21.19 -15.31 20.49
N ARG A 199 20.55 -15.27 19.31
CA ARG A 199 21.25 -15.05 18.03
C ARG A 199 21.35 -13.58 17.64
N ALA A 200 20.97 -12.63 18.52
CA ALA A 200 21.08 -11.19 18.23
C ALA A 200 22.51 -10.82 17.80
N GLY A 201 22.64 -10.08 16.70
CA GLY A 201 23.92 -9.77 16.07
C GLY A 201 24.41 -10.81 15.05
N PHE A 202 23.61 -11.84 14.75
CA PHE A 202 23.95 -12.80 13.71
C PHE A 202 24.01 -12.12 12.33
N ASN A 203 25.07 -12.41 11.59
CA ASN A 203 25.26 -12.05 10.18
C ASN A 203 25.88 -13.23 9.41
N ASN A 204 25.65 -13.29 8.12
CA ASN A 204 26.19 -14.33 7.24
C ASN A 204 26.56 -13.72 5.88
N THR A 205 27.71 -13.05 5.80
CA THR A 205 28.18 -12.45 4.54
C THR A 205 28.29 -13.45 3.38
N PRO A 206 28.74 -14.71 3.54
CA PRO A 206 28.69 -15.69 2.45
C PRO A 206 27.29 -15.91 1.88
N TRP A 207 26.28 -16.02 2.73
CA TRP A 207 24.89 -16.13 2.31
C TRP A 207 24.41 -14.87 1.60
N ASP A 208 24.74 -13.69 2.12
CA ASP A 208 24.36 -12.44 1.48
C ASP A 208 24.91 -12.33 0.06
N MET A 209 26.16 -12.74 -0.16
CA MET A 209 26.77 -12.76 -1.49
C MET A 209 26.11 -13.79 -2.42
N GLU A 210 25.82 -14.99 -1.91
CA GLU A 210 25.08 -16.04 -2.65
C GLU A 210 23.69 -15.53 -3.05
N PHE A 211 22.96 -14.92 -2.11
CA PHE A 211 21.64 -14.34 -2.37
C PHE A 211 21.68 -13.26 -3.46
N LEU A 212 22.64 -12.32 -3.37
CA LEU A 212 22.80 -11.24 -4.35
C LEU A 212 23.17 -11.76 -5.75
N GLU A 213 23.95 -12.85 -5.82
CA GLU A 213 24.28 -13.51 -7.09
C GLU A 213 23.07 -14.22 -7.68
N LEU A 214 22.34 -15.01 -6.87
CA LEU A 214 21.13 -15.72 -7.30
C LEU A 214 20.02 -14.74 -7.71
N LEU A 215 19.87 -13.62 -7.01
CA LEU A 215 18.88 -12.59 -7.33
C LEU A 215 19.04 -12.07 -8.77
N GLU A 216 20.28 -11.98 -9.27
CA GLU A 216 20.57 -11.61 -10.65
C GLU A 216 20.37 -12.80 -11.60
N LYS A 217 21.08 -13.92 -11.33
CA LYS A 217 21.32 -14.99 -12.29
C LYS A 217 20.25 -16.08 -12.28
N ASP A 218 19.73 -16.44 -11.11
CA ASP A 218 18.74 -17.51 -10.91
C ASP A 218 17.80 -17.21 -9.75
N PRO A 219 16.92 -16.19 -9.89
CA PRO A 219 15.97 -15.84 -8.83
C PRO A 219 14.96 -16.97 -8.56
N GLU A 220 14.76 -17.89 -9.46
CA GLU A 220 13.87 -19.04 -9.26
C GLU A 220 14.43 -20.01 -8.21
N ALA A 221 15.74 -20.20 -8.11
CA ALA A 221 16.37 -20.98 -7.05
C ALA A 221 16.02 -20.41 -5.66
N LEU A 222 16.01 -19.09 -5.50
CA LEU A 222 15.61 -18.43 -4.25
C LEU A 222 14.15 -18.72 -3.87
N THR A 223 13.29 -19.02 -4.83
CA THR A 223 11.87 -19.36 -4.57
C THR A 223 11.67 -20.77 -4.00
N GLN A 224 12.68 -21.62 -4.05
CA GLN A 224 12.62 -22.98 -3.52
C GLN A 224 13.05 -23.05 -2.06
N ILE A 225 13.70 -22.03 -1.55
CA ILE A 225 14.15 -21.93 -0.16
C ILE A 225 12.96 -21.68 0.74
N THR A 226 12.83 -22.47 1.79
CA THR A 226 11.79 -22.32 2.81
C THR A 226 12.08 -21.13 3.74
N ILE A 227 11.07 -20.63 4.43
CA ILE A 227 11.27 -19.56 5.42
C ILE A 227 12.20 -19.99 6.55
N ALA A 228 12.14 -21.27 6.95
CA ALA A 228 13.06 -21.80 7.95
C ALA A 228 14.51 -21.77 7.48
N GLU A 229 14.78 -22.12 6.24
CA GLU A 229 16.13 -22.04 5.64
C GLU A 229 16.58 -20.59 5.45
N TYR A 230 15.67 -19.66 5.08
CA TYR A 230 15.98 -18.23 5.08
C TYR A 230 16.39 -17.74 6.47
N ALA A 231 15.65 -18.15 7.52
CA ALA A 231 15.97 -17.78 8.90
C ALA A 231 17.25 -18.44 9.41
N GLU A 232 17.53 -19.68 9.02
CA GLU A 232 18.78 -20.37 9.34
C GLU A 232 19.98 -19.65 8.73
N LYS A 233 19.92 -19.39 7.41
CA LYS A 233 21.01 -18.80 6.62
C LYS A 233 21.17 -17.29 6.89
N GLY A 234 20.05 -16.55 6.96
CA GLY A 234 20.01 -15.09 7.00
C GLY A 234 19.66 -14.48 8.35
N GLY A 235 19.26 -15.28 9.36
CA GLY A 235 18.65 -14.76 10.58
C GLY A 235 17.14 -14.56 10.44
N MET A 236 16.43 -14.52 11.57
CA MET A 236 14.97 -14.44 11.55
C MET A 236 14.47 -13.18 10.85
N GLU A 237 15.01 -12.03 11.21
CA GLU A 237 14.66 -10.76 10.57
C GLU A 237 15.21 -10.66 9.14
N GLY A 238 16.35 -11.27 8.85
CA GLY A 238 16.90 -11.38 7.48
C GLY A 238 16.00 -12.13 6.50
N SER A 239 14.98 -12.86 7.00
CA SER A 239 13.97 -13.48 6.13
C SER A 239 13.12 -12.45 5.35
N GLU A 240 13.12 -11.18 5.77
CA GLU A 240 12.43 -10.10 5.06
C GLU A 240 12.99 -9.83 3.65
N VAL A 241 14.17 -10.33 3.36
CA VAL A 241 14.80 -10.22 2.02
C VAL A 241 13.93 -10.82 0.91
N ILE A 242 12.93 -11.64 1.22
CA ILE A 242 11.92 -12.12 0.25
C ILE A 242 11.16 -10.96 -0.44
N MET A 243 11.13 -9.77 0.16
CA MET A 243 10.56 -8.57 -0.48
C MET A 243 11.35 -8.13 -1.72
N TRP A 244 12.66 -8.40 -1.77
CA TRP A 244 13.47 -8.15 -2.96
C TRP A 244 13.03 -9.01 -4.14
N LEU A 245 12.45 -10.20 -3.85
CA LEU A 245 11.89 -11.07 -4.88
C LEU A 245 10.61 -10.50 -5.51
N VAL A 246 9.86 -9.66 -4.82
CA VAL A 246 8.74 -8.92 -5.45
C VAL A 246 9.30 -7.99 -6.53
N MET A 247 10.33 -7.19 -6.20
CA MET A 247 11.01 -6.33 -7.17
C MET A 247 11.60 -7.15 -8.32
N ARG A 248 12.33 -8.21 -8.03
CA ARG A 248 12.98 -9.04 -9.06
C ARG A 248 11.96 -9.73 -9.99
N GLY A 249 10.85 -10.21 -9.44
CA GLY A 249 9.74 -10.79 -10.21
C GLY A 249 9.05 -9.79 -11.13
N ALA A 250 9.04 -8.50 -10.74
CA ALA A 250 8.49 -7.43 -11.56
C ALA A 250 9.40 -7.00 -12.73
N LEU A 251 10.64 -7.50 -12.80
CA LEU A 251 11.54 -7.29 -13.91
C LEU A 251 11.46 -8.43 -14.94
N ALA A 252 12.06 -8.20 -16.10
CA ALA A 252 12.19 -9.23 -17.13
C ALA A 252 12.94 -10.47 -16.62
N PRO A 253 12.78 -11.65 -17.25
CA PRO A 253 13.50 -12.85 -16.88
C PRO A 253 15.02 -12.64 -16.84
N ARG A 254 15.58 -11.96 -17.83
CA ARG A 254 16.99 -11.54 -17.84
C ARG A 254 17.09 -10.06 -17.48
N VAL A 255 18.03 -9.77 -16.59
CA VAL A 255 18.35 -8.42 -16.15
C VAL A 255 19.85 -8.17 -16.29
N LYS A 256 20.22 -6.90 -16.42
CA LYS A 256 21.59 -6.44 -16.32
C LYS A 256 21.77 -5.73 -14.99
N LYS A 257 22.70 -6.22 -14.18
CA LYS A 257 23.10 -5.54 -12.95
C LYS A 257 24.03 -4.39 -13.29
N LEU A 258 23.60 -3.17 -12.97
CA LEU A 258 24.36 -1.95 -13.22
C LEU A 258 25.19 -1.53 -12.02
N HIS A 259 24.75 -1.88 -10.81
CA HIS A 259 25.38 -1.50 -9.57
C HIS A 259 25.10 -2.55 -8.48
N GLN A 260 26.08 -2.75 -7.62
CA GLN A 260 25.95 -3.45 -6.35
C GLN A 260 26.93 -2.85 -5.36
N ALA A 261 26.44 -2.44 -4.19
CA ALA A 261 27.25 -2.13 -3.03
C ALA A 261 26.82 -3.02 -1.87
N TYR A 262 27.77 -3.34 -1.00
CA TYR A 262 27.55 -4.11 0.21
C TYR A 262 28.52 -3.61 1.29
N TYR A 263 28.01 -3.33 2.46
CA TYR A 263 28.81 -2.92 3.61
C TYR A 263 28.16 -3.41 4.89
N LEU A 264 28.91 -4.08 5.75
CA LEU A 264 28.47 -4.53 7.07
C LEU A 264 29.11 -3.65 8.15
N PRO A 265 28.41 -2.58 8.58
CA PRO A 265 28.97 -1.68 9.60
C PRO A 265 28.92 -2.28 11.01
N SER A 266 27.88 -3.05 11.34
CA SER A 266 27.63 -3.56 12.71
C SER A 266 26.64 -4.72 12.68
N MET A 267 25.35 -4.43 12.89
CA MET A 267 24.29 -5.42 13.13
C MET A 267 23.60 -5.89 11.86
N THR A 268 23.48 -5.02 10.85
CA THR A 268 22.74 -5.31 9.62
C THR A 268 23.58 -4.91 8.42
N PRO A 269 23.80 -5.78 7.45
CA PRO A 269 24.43 -5.41 6.19
C PRO A 269 23.58 -4.42 5.40
N ILE A 270 24.24 -3.39 4.91
CA ILE A 270 23.63 -2.39 4.04
C ILE A 270 24.03 -2.68 2.61
N ALA A 271 23.06 -2.89 1.76
CA ALA A 271 23.30 -3.11 0.34
C ALA A 271 22.38 -2.28 -0.53
N THR A 272 22.86 -1.97 -1.73
CA THR A 272 22.10 -1.38 -2.83
C THR A 272 22.41 -2.11 -4.12
N VAL A 273 21.38 -2.39 -4.91
CA VAL A 273 21.53 -3.03 -6.22
C VAL A 273 20.63 -2.32 -7.23
N ILE A 274 21.12 -2.18 -8.47
CA ILE A 274 20.33 -1.68 -9.60
C ILE A 274 20.28 -2.75 -10.68
N PHE A 275 19.06 -3.06 -11.13
CA PHE A 275 18.82 -3.91 -12.28
C PHE A 275 18.05 -3.15 -13.37
N GLU A 276 18.46 -3.35 -14.63
CA GLU A 276 17.66 -3.01 -15.81
C GLU A 276 17.24 -4.28 -16.56
N ASN A 277 16.11 -4.19 -17.27
CA ASN A 277 15.66 -5.28 -18.12
C ASN A 277 16.62 -5.48 -19.30
N ASP A 278 17.09 -6.73 -19.53
CA ASP A 278 17.95 -7.13 -20.64
C ASP A 278 17.19 -7.99 -21.67
N SER A 279 15.91 -8.07 -21.56
CA SER A 279 15.06 -8.77 -22.52
C SER A 279 13.65 -8.21 -22.46
N THR A 280 12.92 -8.29 -23.58
CA THR A 280 11.47 -8.16 -23.58
C THR A 280 10.88 -9.41 -22.96
N SER A 281 9.83 -9.27 -22.16
CA SER A 281 9.17 -10.44 -21.60
C SER A 281 8.29 -11.11 -22.66
N PRO A 282 8.49 -12.40 -22.92
CA PRO A 282 7.56 -13.17 -23.72
C PRO A 282 6.43 -13.75 -22.82
N ASP A 283 5.75 -12.94 -22.05
CA ASP A 283 4.52 -13.41 -21.43
C ASP A 283 3.50 -13.57 -22.57
N GLY A 284 3.01 -14.79 -22.78
CA GLY A 284 2.17 -15.14 -23.93
C GLY A 284 0.80 -14.46 -23.96
N GLU A 285 0.48 -13.62 -22.96
CA GLU A 285 -0.74 -12.81 -22.90
C GLU A 285 -0.44 -11.38 -23.38
N SER A 286 -1.15 -10.91 -24.40
CA SER A 286 -1.00 -9.51 -24.85
C SER A 286 -1.55 -8.52 -23.82
N VAL A 287 -1.02 -7.28 -23.81
CA VAL A 287 -1.52 -6.20 -22.94
C VAL A 287 -3.02 -5.99 -23.12
N ALA A 288 -3.53 -6.11 -24.35
CA ALA A 288 -4.97 -5.98 -24.63
C ALA A 288 -5.77 -7.10 -23.98
N ALA A 289 -5.34 -8.36 -24.14
CA ALA A 289 -5.98 -9.52 -23.53
C ALA A 289 -5.94 -9.45 -21.99
N TYR A 290 -4.81 -9.01 -21.44
CA TYR A 290 -4.69 -8.78 -19.99
C TYR A 290 -5.66 -7.73 -19.48
N ARG A 291 -5.78 -6.58 -20.17
CA ARG A 291 -6.75 -5.53 -19.80
C ARG A 291 -8.20 -6.03 -19.88
N GLU A 292 -8.54 -6.77 -20.91
CA GLU A 292 -9.86 -7.37 -21.03
C GLU A 292 -10.14 -8.31 -19.84
N ARG A 293 -9.18 -9.17 -19.50
CA ARG A 293 -9.32 -10.13 -18.39
C ARG A 293 -9.48 -9.46 -17.04
N ILE A 294 -8.65 -8.45 -16.71
CA ILE A 294 -8.73 -7.76 -15.41
C ILE A 294 -10.03 -6.96 -15.24
N ASN A 295 -10.63 -6.49 -16.33
CA ASN A 295 -11.87 -5.73 -16.29
C ASN A 295 -13.11 -6.64 -16.35
N ARG A 296 -12.98 -7.86 -16.89
CA ARG A 296 -14.12 -8.76 -17.14
C ARG A 296 -14.99 -9.02 -15.92
N GLN A 297 -14.41 -9.08 -14.72
CA GLN A 297 -15.15 -9.32 -13.48
C GLN A 297 -16.06 -8.14 -13.09
N TRP A 298 -15.73 -6.95 -13.53
CA TRP A 298 -16.36 -5.70 -13.12
C TRP A 298 -17.07 -4.98 -14.25
N ASP A 299 -16.85 -5.42 -15.52
CA ASP A 299 -17.43 -4.76 -16.68
C ASP A 299 -18.96 -4.77 -16.61
N GLY A 300 -19.53 -3.59 -16.83
CA GLY A 300 -20.97 -3.39 -16.76
C GLY A 300 -21.54 -3.14 -15.36
N LEU A 301 -20.79 -3.40 -14.27
CA LEU A 301 -21.30 -3.22 -12.90
C LEU A 301 -21.72 -1.77 -12.63
N GLU A 302 -20.94 -0.80 -13.09
CA GLU A 302 -21.25 0.63 -12.93
C GLU A 302 -22.39 1.11 -13.83
N LYS A 303 -22.74 0.32 -14.86
CA LYS A 303 -23.83 0.60 -15.81
C LYS A 303 -25.19 0.11 -15.33
N LEU A 304 -25.22 -0.64 -14.21
CA LEU A 304 -26.48 -1.14 -13.64
C LEU A 304 -27.32 0.04 -13.11
N PRO A 305 -28.54 0.27 -13.64
CA PRO A 305 -29.36 1.41 -13.23
C PRO A 305 -29.63 1.42 -11.72
N GLY A 306 -29.40 2.58 -11.08
CA GLY A 306 -29.65 2.75 -9.64
C GLY A 306 -28.69 2.01 -8.72
N THR A 307 -27.55 1.53 -9.24
CA THR A 307 -26.54 0.80 -8.50
C THR A 307 -25.27 1.66 -8.39
N TYR A 308 -24.71 1.73 -7.18
CA TYR A 308 -23.52 2.52 -6.87
C TYR A 308 -22.47 1.62 -6.20
N PRO A 309 -21.70 0.82 -6.96
CA PRO A 309 -20.73 -0.09 -6.40
C PRO A 309 -19.68 0.65 -5.55
N PHE A 310 -19.34 0.11 -4.39
CA PHE A 310 -18.33 0.69 -3.52
C PHE A 310 -16.93 0.31 -3.99
N THR A 311 -16.47 0.99 -5.04
CA THR A 311 -15.14 0.79 -5.65
C THR A 311 -14.02 1.42 -4.80
N LEU A 312 -12.76 1.07 -5.07
CA LEU A 312 -11.61 1.72 -4.44
C LEU A 312 -11.61 3.23 -4.68
N GLU A 313 -12.05 3.69 -5.87
CA GLU A 313 -12.17 5.12 -6.15
C GLU A 313 -13.18 5.81 -5.22
N ARG A 314 -14.34 5.21 -5.02
CA ARG A 314 -15.34 5.70 -4.07
C ARG A 314 -14.84 5.65 -2.64
N SER A 315 -14.15 4.57 -2.26
CA SER A 315 -13.53 4.42 -0.95
C SER A 315 -12.52 5.53 -0.66
N VAL A 316 -11.66 5.87 -1.61
CA VAL A 316 -10.67 6.96 -1.47
C VAL A 316 -11.38 8.31 -1.41
N LYS A 317 -12.28 8.59 -2.36
CA LYS A 317 -13.03 9.86 -2.43
C LYS A 317 -13.80 10.15 -1.14
N ALA A 318 -14.55 9.16 -0.65
CA ALA A 318 -15.45 9.33 0.50
C ALA A 318 -14.82 8.86 1.83
N TYR A 319 -13.50 8.71 1.89
CA TYR A 319 -12.83 8.16 3.08
C TYR A 319 -13.14 8.95 4.34
N ARG A 320 -13.09 10.30 4.29
CA ARG A 320 -13.36 11.16 5.45
C ARG A 320 -14.80 11.02 5.92
N LEU A 321 -15.75 11.05 4.98
CA LEU A 321 -17.17 10.83 5.27
C LEU A 321 -17.39 9.45 5.91
N ASN A 322 -16.88 8.39 5.31
CA ASN A 322 -17.02 7.03 5.86
C ASN A 322 -16.33 6.88 7.23
N SER A 323 -15.15 7.47 7.41
CA SER A 323 -14.44 7.48 8.70
C SER A 323 -15.22 8.23 9.78
N PHE A 324 -15.81 9.38 9.42
CA PHE A 324 -16.70 10.12 10.31
C PHE A 324 -17.91 9.26 10.72
N LEU A 325 -18.62 8.68 9.75
CA LEU A 325 -19.77 7.81 10.02
C LEU A 325 -19.39 6.60 10.87
N HIS A 326 -18.24 5.98 10.61
CA HIS A 326 -17.71 4.88 11.42
C HIS A 326 -17.41 5.32 12.86
N SER A 327 -16.92 6.54 13.07
CA SER A 327 -16.63 7.05 14.40
C SER A 327 -17.87 7.15 15.30
N LEU A 328 -19.07 7.24 14.71
CA LEU A 328 -20.35 7.25 15.43
C LEU A 328 -20.69 5.90 16.10
N LEU A 329 -19.89 4.85 15.89
CA LEU A 329 -19.96 3.64 16.71
C LEU A 329 -19.53 3.89 18.16
N GLN A 330 -18.79 4.94 18.45
CA GLN A 330 -18.37 5.33 19.78
C GLN A 330 -19.50 6.10 20.49
N PRO A 331 -19.94 5.69 21.69
CA PRO A 331 -21.05 6.32 22.40
C PRO A 331 -20.88 7.83 22.61
N GLU A 332 -19.69 8.27 23.00
CA GLU A 332 -19.39 9.69 23.26
C GLU A 332 -19.51 10.54 21.98
N ARG A 333 -19.06 10.01 20.84
CA ARG A 333 -19.17 10.71 19.57
C ARG A 333 -20.63 10.81 19.10
N ARG A 334 -21.44 9.75 19.31
CA ARG A 334 -22.89 9.81 19.02
C ARG A 334 -23.60 10.89 19.81
N LYS A 335 -23.31 10.97 21.12
CA LYS A 335 -23.88 12.00 21.99
C LYS A 335 -23.54 13.38 21.48
N ARG A 336 -22.26 13.68 21.27
CA ARG A 336 -21.80 14.95 20.73
C ARG A 336 -22.43 15.28 19.36
N PHE A 337 -22.57 14.27 18.49
CA PHE A 337 -23.18 14.46 17.16
C PHE A 337 -24.64 14.89 17.24
N ILE A 338 -25.39 14.37 18.22
CA ILE A 338 -26.81 14.74 18.43
C ILE A 338 -26.89 16.15 19.01
N GLU A 339 -26.03 16.50 19.95
CA GLU A 339 -26.03 17.77 20.65
C GLU A 339 -25.44 18.91 19.79
N GLU A 340 -24.25 18.71 19.24
CA GLU A 340 -23.50 19.72 18.47
C GLU A 340 -22.71 19.06 17.32
N PRO A 341 -23.30 18.86 16.13
CA PRO A 341 -22.63 18.16 15.03
C PRO A 341 -21.48 18.96 14.39
N GLU A 342 -21.54 20.29 14.37
CA GLU A 342 -20.60 21.12 13.62
C GLU A 342 -19.13 20.99 14.07
N PRO A 343 -18.80 21.00 15.37
CA PRO A 343 -17.42 20.77 15.80
C PRO A 343 -16.87 19.42 15.36
N LEU A 344 -17.72 18.37 15.32
CA LEU A 344 -17.31 17.04 14.85
C LEU A 344 -17.05 17.01 13.35
N PHE A 345 -17.79 17.79 12.55
CA PHE A 345 -17.53 17.92 11.12
C PHE A 345 -16.18 18.60 10.85
N GLU A 346 -15.82 19.60 11.68
CA GLU A 346 -14.53 20.27 11.60
C GLU A 346 -13.37 19.35 12.00
N GLU A 347 -13.52 18.65 13.14
CA GLU A 347 -12.55 17.64 13.59
C GLU A 347 -12.28 16.58 12.51
N ALA A 348 -13.33 16.12 11.84
CA ALA A 348 -13.25 15.14 10.76
C ALA A 348 -12.78 15.75 9.42
N LYS A 349 -12.58 17.07 9.36
CA LYS A 349 -12.19 17.80 8.14
C LYS A 349 -13.12 17.52 6.96
N LEU A 350 -14.42 17.43 7.22
CA LEU A 350 -15.40 17.21 6.18
C LEU A 350 -15.52 18.44 5.28
N SER A 351 -15.65 18.20 3.98
CA SER A 351 -15.93 19.24 2.99
C SER A 351 -17.32 19.83 3.17
N ASP A 352 -17.54 21.03 2.62
CA ASP A 352 -18.86 21.68 2.67
C ASP A 352 -19.96 20.82 2.03
N THR A 353 -19.64 20.10 0.97
CA THR A 353 -20.55 19.16 0.32
C THR A 353 -20.93 18.01 1.26
N GLU A 354 -19.96 17.40 1.95
CA GLU A 354 -20.22 16.30 2.89
C GLU A 354 -21.05 16.79 4.09
N ARG A 355 -20.73 17.97 4.63
CA ARG A 355 -21.50 18.62 5.71
C ARG A 355 -22.93 18.89 5.29
N ALA A 356 -23.13 19.43 4.09
CA ALA A 356 -24.48 19.73 3.57
C ALA A 356 -25.35 18.46 3.45
N MET A 357 -24.80 17.39 2.91
CA MET A 357 -25.50 16.10 2.79
C MET A 357 -25.87 15.52 4.16
N LEU A 358 -24.96 15.61 5.15
CA LEU A 358 -25.21 15.11 6.51
C LEU A 358 -26.28 15.95 7.24
N ARG A 359 -26.23 17.30 7.14
CA ARG A 359 -27.26 18.20 7.73
C ARG A 359 -28.64 17.93 7.14
N ALA A 360 -28.70 17.77 5.82
CA ALA A 360 -29.95 17.49 5.11
C ALA A 360 -30.43 16.05 5.31
N ARG A 361 -29.60 15.15 5.84
CA ARG A 361 -29.85 13.71 5.87
C ARG A 361 -30.22 13.17 4.48
N ASP A 362 -29.52 13.67 3.45
CA ASP A 362 -29.78 13.26 2.07
C ASP A 362 -29.17 11.89 1.81
N TRP A 363 -29.92 10.86 2.18
CA TRP A 363 -29.53 9.46 2.06
C TRP A 363 -29.14 9.08 0.65
N ARG A 364 -29.83 9.64 -0.36
CA ARG A 364 -29.55 9.36 -1.76
C ARG A 364 -28.25 10.01 -2.21
N ALA A 365 -28.03 11.28 -1.88
CA ALA A 365 -26.80 11.97 -2.21
C ALA A 365 -25.59 11.34 -1.50
N LEU A 366 -25.74 10.92 -0.25
CA LEU A 366 -24.69 10.25 0.53
C LEU A 366 -24.23 8.95 -0.16
N ILE A 367 -25.17 8.08 -0.62
CA ILE A 367 -24.86 6.87 -1.36
C ILE A 367 -24.19 7.21 -2.70
N GLN A 368 -24.73 8.19 -3.44
CA GLN A 368 -24.18 8.60 -4.73
C GLN A 368 -22.77 9.18 -4.60
N TYR A 369 -22.49 9.88 -3.51
CA TYR A 369 -21.18 10.44 -3.21
C TYR A 369 -20.11 9.36 -2.96
N GLY A 370 -20.50 8.28 -2.23
CA GLY A 370 -19.62 7.17 -1.90
C GLY A 370 -19.68 6.71 -0.44
N ALA A 371 -20.72 7.11 0.31
CA ALA A 371 -20.96 6.48 1.60
C ALA A 371 -21.32 5.00 1.39
N ILE A 372 -20.76 4.11 2.23
CA ILE A 372 -21.17 2.71 2.22
C ILE A 372 -22.47 2.53 3.01
N PHE A 373 -23.43 1.78 2.45
CA PHE A 373 -24.77 1.63 3.02
C PHE A 373 -24.77 1.24 4.50
N PHE A 374 -23.91 0.31 4.91
CA PHE A 374 -23.83 -0.15 6.30
C PHE A 374 -23.45 0.94 7.32
N LEU A 375 -22.80 2.02 6.88
CA LEU A 375 -22.55 3.18 7.72
C LEU A 375 -23.75 4.13 7.75
N LEU A 376 -24.53 4.18 6.67
CA LEU A 376 -25.79 4.93 6.64
C LEU A 376 -26.85 4.31 7.56
N GLU A 377 -26.90 2.97 7.68
CA GLU A 377 -27.74 2.29 8.70
C GLU A 377 -27.36 2.72 10.11
N LYS A 378 -26.04 2.82 10.39
CA LYS A 378 -25.56 3.27 11.70
C LYS A 378 -25.94 4.73 11.96
N LEU A 379 -25.78 5.59 10.97
CA LEU A 379 -26.27 6.97 11.06
C LEU A 379 -27.77 7.00 11.28
N GLY A 380 -28.55 6.19 10.56
CA GLY A 380 -30.02 6.06 10.75
C GLY A 380 -30.38 5.70 12.17
N ALA A 381 -29.70 4.72 12.76
CA ALA A 381 -29.91 4.35 14.16
C ALA A 381 -29.60 5.51 15.13
N VAL A 382 -28.56 6.29 14.86
CA VAL A 382 -28.17 7.46 15.68
C VAL A 382 -29.23 8.56 15.63
N VAL A 383 -29.80 8.83 14.44
CA VAL A 383 -30.77 9.91 14.24
C VAL A 383 -32.23 9.47 14.30
N GLY A 384 -32.50 8.22 14.68
CA GLY A 384 -33.85 7.69 14.81
C GLY A 384 -34.58 7.44 13.47
N THR A 385 -33.85 7.22 12.37
CA THR A 385 -34.42 6.93 11.07
C THR A 385 -34.30 5.42 10.77
N THR A 386 -35.41 4.77 10.43
CA THR A 386 -35.41 3.34 10.15
C THR A 386 -34.85 3.04 8.74
N ASN A 387 -34.35 1.82 8.55
CA ASN A 387 -33.85 1.38 7.24
C ASN A 387 -34.87 1.49 6.13
N LEU A 388 -36.16 1.27 6.41
CA LEU A 388 -37.22 1.40 5.41
C LEU A 388 -37.35 2.84 4.90
N HIS A 389 -37.21 3.84 5.77
CA HIS A 389 -37.16 5.25 5.37
C HIS A 389 -35.94 5.55 4.50
N ILE A 390 -34.76 5.00 4.89
CA ILE A 390 -33.52 5.16 4.11
C ILE A 390 -33.67 4.56 2.73
N TYR A 391 -34.25 3.34 2.62
CA TYR A 391 -34.49 2.69 1.32
C TYR A 391 -35.46 3.49 0.44
N ALA A 392 -36.56 3.96 1.01
CA ALA A 392 -37.52 4.80 0.30
C ALA A 392 -36.87 6.09 -0.23
N ALA A 393 -36.11 6.79 0.62
CA ALA A 393 -35.38 8.00 0.26
C ALA A 393 -34.36 7.77 -0.87
N MET A 394 -33.56 6.69 -0.78
CA MET A 394 -32.61 6.33 -1.85
C MET A 394 -33.30 6.06 -3.19
N ARG A 395 -34.51 5.53 -3.19
CA ARG A 395 -35.36 5.33 -4.39
C ARG A 395 -36.07 6.60 -4.85
N GLY A 396 -36.02 7.69 -4.08
CA GLY A 396 -36.77 8.90 -4.35
C GLY A 396 -38.29 8.72 -4.20
N GLN A 397 -38.73 7.84 -3.28
CA GLN A 397 -40.12 7.50 -3.00
C GLN A 397 -40.51 7.89 -1.57
N SER A 398 -41.81 8.07 -1.34
CA SER A 398 -42.34 8.10 0.03
C SER A 398 -42.23 6.72 0.67
N LEU A 399 -42.21 6.66 2.01
CA LEU A 399 -42.22 5.38 2.71
C LEU A 399 -43.47 4.56 2.34
N GLU A 400 -44.64 5.21 2.22
CA GLU A 400 -45.90 4.58 1.86
C GLU A 400 -45.81 3.90 0.47
N ASP A 401 -45.29 4.61 -0.55
CA ASP A 401 -45.15 4.05 -1.89
C ASP A 401 -44.09 2.94 -1.94
N PHE A 402 -43.02 3.09 -1.18
CA PHE A 402 -42.01 2.04 -1.05
C PHE A 402 -42.62 0.77 -0.46
N LEU A 403 -43.42 0.89 0.62
CA LEU A 403 -44.07 -0.25 1.28
C LEU A 403 -45.05 -0.98 0.36
N LYS A 404 -45.73 -0.28 -0.54
CA LYS A 404 -46.61 -0.91 -1.56
C LYS A 404 -45.86 -1.86 -2.48
N THR A 405 -44.56 -1.71 -2.63
CA THR A 405 -43.72 -2.60 -3.45
C THR A 405 -43.16 -3.80 -2.66
N ARG A 406 -43.50 -3.92 -1.37
CA ARG A 406 -42.98 -4.98 -0.48
C ARG A 406 -44.12 -5.94 -0.11
N ASN A 407 -43.74 -7.16 0.24
CA ASN A 407 -44.69 -8.09 0.87
C ASN A 407 -44.87 -7.71 2.34
N THR A 408 -45.89 -6.90 2.63
CA THR A 408 -46.14 -6.39 3.97
C THR A 408 -46.56 -7.46 4.98
N GLN A 409 -46.99 -8.65 4.53
CA GLN A 409 -47.36 -9.74 5.42
C GLN A 409 -46.14 -10.41 6.06
N VAL A 410 -44.97 -10.26 5.49
CA VAL A 410 -43.70 -10.84 5.99
C VAL A 410 -42.69 -9.79 6.41
N LEU A 411 -43.04 -8.51 6.37
CA LEU A 411 -42.17 -7.46 6.89
C LEU A 411 -42.19 -7.48 8.42
N TYR A 412 -41.02 -7.66 8.99
CA TYR A 412 -40.80 -7.56 10.43
C TYR A 412 -39.66 -6.60 10.74
N SER A 413 -39.68 -6.00 11.91
CA SER A 413 -38.61 -5.17 12.41
C SER A 413 -38.24 -5.65 13.83
N VAL A 414 -36.94 -5.73 14.09
CA VAL A 414 -36.42 -5.97 15.45
C VAL A 414 -36.26 -4.67 16.24
N ALA A 415 -36.43 -3.52 15.58
CA ALA A 415 -36.51 -2.25 16.31
C ALA A 415 -37.75 -2.22 17.17
N ALA A 416 -37.58 -2.06 18.48
CA ALA A 416 -38.71 -1.87 19.38
C ALA A 416 -39.55 -0.70 18.90
N GLN A 417 -40.85 -0.92 18.74
CA GLN A 417 -41.80 0.17 18.61
C GLN A 417 -41.73 0.96 19.93
N LYS A 418 -41.04 2.10 19.90
CA LYS A 418 -41.06 3.08 20.99
C LYS A 418 -42.18 4.07 20.75
#